data_5963b32e01f2909daf24d6d9a09a28aa
#
_entry.id   5963b32e01f2909daf24d6d9a09a28aa
#
_cell.length_a   1.000
_cell.length_b   1.000
_cell.length_c   1.000
_cell.angle_alpha   90.00
_cell.angle_beta   90.00
_cell.angle_gamma   90.00
#
_symmetry.space_group_name_H-M   'P 1'
#
loop_
_entity.id
_entity.type
_entity.pdbx_description
1 polymer ?
#
loop_
_entity_poly.entity_id
_entity_poly.type
_entity_poly.pdbx_seq_one_letter_code
_entity_poly.pdbx_strand_id
1 'polypeptide(L)'
;DERDVMKRPPRAPDAPLFSVPLVAWSVVQGLFAFGFLVAVYAYGLSLQLPVNELRSLVFFSLVFIIIGLIFVNRSFSTSIRRALFRPNGTIAYVLILVPAALAGLMLVPKARELFRFGNLHGDDLALAIAAGLVLLIVLELLKTLILGAASRFGVSGPYARRIIGAGGKDD
;
A
#
# COMPACT_ATOMS: atom_id res chain seq x y z
N ASP A 1 10.53 12.78 -10.10
CA ASP A 1 10.20 14.14 -9.62
C ASP A 1 8.91 14.59 -10.27
N GLU A 2 7.95 15.08 -9.46
CA GLU A 2 6.72 15.69 -9.97
C GLU A 2 7.09 17.02 -10.64
N ARG A 3 6.78 17.16 -11.91
CA ARG A 3 7.11 18.38 -12.70
C ARG A 3 6.51 19.67 -12.12
N ASP A 4 5.50 19.56 -11.25
CA ASP A 4 4.76 20.69 -10.67
C ASP A 4 5.22 21.08 -9.26
N VAL A 5 6.20 20.37 -8.66
CA VAL A 5 6.69 20.69 -7.32
C VAL A 5 7.27 22.09 -7.24
N MET A 6 7.98 22.51 -8.29
CA MET A 6 8.62 23.84 -8.36
C MET A 6 7.64 24.99 -8.66
N LYS A 7 6.40 24.66 -9.05
CA LYS A 7 5.35 25.65 -9.35
C LYS A 7 4.41 25.90 -8.17
N ARG A 8 4.54 25.08 -7.11
CA ARG A 8 3.68 25.24 -5.92
C ARG A 8 4.26 26.31 -5.01
N PRO A 9 3.44 27.20 -4.45
CA PRO A 9 3.92 28.18 -3.46
C PRO A 9 4.52 27.45 -2.28
N PRO A 10 5.55 28.05 -1.61
CA PRO A 10 6.15 27.50 -0.42
C PRO A 10 5.09 27.23 0.66
N ARG A 11 5.28 26.18 1.43
CA ARG A 11 4.39 25.83 2.53
C ARG A 11 4.45 26.93 3.59
N ALA A 12 3.28 27.32 4.13
CA ALA A 12 3.24 28.26 5.25
C ALA A 12 4.04 27.70 6.45
N PRO A 13 4.89 28.52 7.10
CA PRO A 13 5.74 28.08 8.22
C PRO A 13 4.94 27.44 9.37
N ASP A 14 3.73 27.93 9.61
CA ASP A 14 2.84 27.52 10.71
C ASP A 14 1.97 26.30 10.35
N ALA A 15 2.09 25.75 9.15
CA ALA A 15 1.30 24.59 8.75
C ALA A 15 1.79 23.31 9.45
N PRO A 16 0.94 22.60 10.23
CA PRO A 16 1.35 21.39 10.92
C PRO A 16 1.84 20.33 9.93
N LEU A 17 2.95 19.65 10.27
CA LEU A 17 3.55 18.60 9.44
C LEU A 17 2.58 17.44 9.22
N PHE A 18 1.83 17.09 10.27
CA PHE A 18 0.81 16.05 10.24
C PHE A 18 -0.57 16.68 10.46
N SER A 19 -1.44 16.59 9.48
CA SER A 19 -2.84 16.97 9.64
C SER A 19 -3.63 15.79 10.25
N VAL A 20 -4.60 16.09 11.11
CA VAL A 20 -5.47 15.06 11.71
C VAL A 20 -6.07 14.11 10.65
N PRO A 21 -6.57 14.59 9.50
CA PRO A 21 -7.10 13.71 8.46
C PRO A 21 -6.05 12.74 7.89
N LEU A 22 -4.79 13.20 7.75
CA LEU A 22 -3.72 12.35 7.25
C LEU A 22 -3.38 11.23 8.23
N VAL A 23 -3.31 11.56 9.52
CA VAL A 23 -3.08 10.57 10.59
C VAL A 23 -4.24 9.57 10.65
N ALA A 24 -5.48 10.07 10.65
CA ALA A 24 -6.67 9.20 10.66
C ALA A 24 -6.68 8.24 9.46
N TRP A 25 -6.36 8.72 8.27
CA TRP A 25 -6.25 7.89 7.08
C TRP A 25 -5.15 6.83 7.21
N SER A 26 -3.98 7.20 7.74
CA SER A 26 -2.88 6.24 7.96
C SER A 26 -3.27 5.15 8.96
N VAL A 27 -4.02 5.51 10.02
CA VAL A 27 -4.54 4.53 10.99
C VAL A 27 -5.53 3.57 10.32
N VAL A 28 -6.45 4.09 9.50
CA VAL A 28 -7.40 3.26 8.74
C VAL A 28 -6.66 2.28 7.84
N GLN A 29 -5.67 2.75 7.08
CA GLN A 29 -4.84 1.89 6.23
C GLN A 29 -4.13 0.78 7.04
N GLY A 30 -3.55 1.15 8.19
CA GLY A 30 -2.88 0.20 9.08
C GLY A 30 -3.82 -0.87 9.63
N LEU A 31 -5.04 -0.48 10.03
CA LEU A 31 -6.06 -1.43 10.50
C LEU A 31 -6.51 -2.39 9.40
N PHE A 32 -6.72 -1.92 8.18
CA PHE A 32 -7.05 -2.79 7.04
C PHE A 32 -5.90 -3.75 6.72
N ALA A 33 -4.65 -3.25 6.67
CA ALA A 33 -3.47 -4.07 6.43
C ALA A 33 -3.32 -5.16 7.49
N PHE A 34 -3.48 -4.80 8.77
CA PHE A 34 -3.46 -5.74 9.88
C PHE A 34 -4.59 -6.77 9.78
N GLY A 35 -5.82 -6.33 9.49
CA GLY A 35 -6.98 -7.22 9.32
C GLY A 35 -6.77 -8.24 8.20
N PHE A 36 -6.23 -7.81 7.06
CA PHE A 36 -5.88 -8.72 5.97
C PHE A 36 -4.80 -9.74 6.37
N LEU A 37 -3.76 -9.29 7.11
CA LEU A 37 -2.71 -10.17 7.57
C LEU A 37 -3.23 -11.21 8.57
N VAL A 38 -4.11 -10.80 9.49
CA VAL A 38 -4.79 -11.71 10.42
C VAL A 38 -5.67 -12.70 9.67
N ALA A 39 -6.37 -12.27 8.62
CA ALA A 39 -7.19 -13.17 7.80
C ALA A 39 -6.35 -14.23 7.08
N VAL A 40 -5.20 -13.84 6.50
CA VAL A 40 -4.25 -14.78 5.88
C VAL A 40 -3.70 -15.76 6.91
N TYR A 41 -3.33 -15.28 8.09
CA TYR A 41 -2.86 -16.12 9.19
C TYR A 41 -3.92 -17.13 9.63
N ALA A 42 -5.15 -16.67 9.86
CA ALA A 42 -6.27 -17.53 10.26
C ALA A 42 -6.61 -18.58 9.18
N TYR A 43 -6.54 -18.18 7.91
CA TYR A 43 -6.72 -19.09 6.79
C TYR A 43 -5.63 -20.18 6.77
N GLY A 44 -4.35 -19.81 6.92
CA GLY A 44 -3.27 -20.78 7.00
C GLY A 44 -3.38 -21.73 8.19
N LEU A 45 -3.88 -21.25 9.33
CA LEU A 45 -4.21 -22.12 10.47
C LEU A 45 -5.35 -23.10 10.15
N SER A 46 -6.37 -22.67 9.43
CA SER A 46 -7.50 -23.54 9.04
C SER A 46 -7.06 -24.67 8.10
N LEU A 47 -6.04 -24.43 7.32
CA LEU A 47 -5.38 -25.44 6.47
C LEU A 47 -4.40 -26.34 7.23
N GLN A 48 -4.22 -26.10 8.53
CA GLN A 48 -3.25 -26.82 9.38
C GLN A 48 -1.82 -26.77 8.83
N LEU A 49 -1.43 -25.65 8.23
CA LEU A 49 -0.08 -25.48 7.68
C LEU A 49 0.98 -25.63 8.79
N PRO A 50 2.10 -26.29 8.50
CA PRO A 50 3.24 -26.31 9.40
C PRO A 50 3.71 -24.89 9.77
N VAL A 51 4.16 -24.68 11.00
CA VAL A 51 4.53 -23.36 11.51
C VAL A 51 5.50 -22.62 10.60
N ASN A 52 6.44 -23.33 9.98
CA ASN A 52 7.42 -22.72 9.08
C ASN A 52 6.79 -22.25 7.75
N GLU A 53 5.84 -22.98 7.20
CA GLU A 53 5.09 -22.61 5.99
C GLU A 53 4.16 -21.44 6.27
N LEU A 54 3.43 -21.50 7.40
CA LEU A 54 2.59 -20.41 7.86
C LEU A 54 3.39 -19.10 8.04
N ARG A 55 4.60 -19.20 8.58
CA ARG A 55 5.50 -18.04 8.72
C ARG A 55 5.89 -17.47 7.36
N SER A 56 6.23 -18.32 6.41
CA SER A 56 6.55 -17.90 5.03
C SER A 56 5.35 -17.19 4.40
N LEU A 57 4.17 -17.80 4.45
CA LEU A 57 2.94 -17.24 3.90
C LEU A 57 2.64 -15.85 4.46
N VAL A 58 2.65 -15.71 5.79
CA VAL A 58 2.35 -14.44 6.45
C VAL A 58 3.40 -13.38 6.13
N PHE A 59 4.68 -13.73 6.09
CA PHE A 59 5.76 -12.80 5.75
C PHE A 59 5.64 -12.30 4.31
N PHE A 60 5.41 -13.19 3.36
CA PHE A 60 5.24 -12.81 1.96
C PHE A 60 3.98 -11.96 1.77
N SER A 61 2.89 -12.31 2.43
CA SER A 61 1.66 -11.51 2.42
C SER A 61 1.89 -10.11 2.99
N LEU A 62 2.63 -9.98 4.08
CA LEU A 62 3.00 -8.69 4.64
C LEU A 62 3.77 -7.83 3.63
N VAL A 63 4.74 -8.41 2.93
CA VAL A 63 5.53 -7.67 1.92
C VAL A 63 4.64 -7.19 0.76
N PHE A 64 3.74 -8.04 0.23
CA PHE A 64 2.83 -7.63 -0.84
C PHE A 64 1.79 -6.61 -0.36
N ILE A 65 1.32 -6.71 0.87
CA ILE A 65 0.46 -5.71 1.52
C ILE A 65 1.19 -4.36 1.60
N ILE A 66 2.46 -4.33 2.01
CA ILE A 66 3.26 -3.10 2.05
C ILE A 66 3.43 -2.50 0.65
N ILE A 67 3.69 -3.32 -0.36
CA ILE A 67 3.73 -2.87 -1.76
C ILE A 67 2.39 -2.24 -2.16
N GLY A 68 1.28 -2.88 -1.82
CA GLY A 68 -0.07 -2.33 -2.04
C GLY A 68 -0.25 -0.96 -1.39
N LEU A 69 0.16 -0.81 -0.12
CA LEU A 69 0.11 0.48 0.61
C LEU A 69 0.96 1.57 -0.06
N ILE A 70 2.14 1.23 -0.59
CA ILE A 70 2.99 2.17 -1.34
C ILE A 70 2.23 2.72 -2.54
N PHE A 71 1.52 1.85 -3.28
CA PHE A 71 0.71 2.28 -4.43
C PHE A 71 -0.48 3.15 -4.02
N VAL A 72 -1.22 2.76 -2.98
CA VAL A 72 -2.34 3.55 -2.45
C VAL A 72 -1.88 4.95 -2.04
N ASN A 73 -0.78 5.05 -1.30
CA ASN A 73 -0.26 6.33 -0.82
C ASN A 73 0.29 7.21 -1.95
N ARG A 74 0.80 6.60 -3.01
CA ARG A 74 1.24 7.34 -4.18
C ARG A 74 0.09 7.89 -5.02
N SER A 75 -1.05 7.22 -5.07
CA SER A 75 -2.18 7.61 -5.89
C SER A 75 -3.00 8.77 -5.32
N PHE A 76 -2.60 9.35 -4.18
CA PHE A 76 -3.28 10.51 -3.60
C PHE A 76 -3.28 11.75 -4.50
N SER A 77 -2.25 11.93 -5.32
CA SER A 77 -2.12 13.07 -6.24
C SER A 77 -2.50 12.75 -7.69
N THR A 78 -2.71 11.46 -8.00
CA THR A 78 -2.91 11.05 -9.40
C THR A 78 -3.75 9.78 -9.44
N SER A 79 -4.68 9.66 -10.39
CA SER A 79 -5.43 8.41 -10.64
C SER A 79 -4.46 7.21 -10.72
N ILE A 80 -4.80 6.07 -10.07
CA ILE A 80 -4.01 4.81 -10.11
C ILE A 80 -3.52 4.48 -11.51
N ARG A 81 -4.38 4.66 -12.54
CA ARG A 81 -4.01 4.44 -13.94
C ARG A 81 -2.79 5.26 -14.36
N ARG A 82 -2.72 6.54 -13.99
CA ARG A 82 -1.56 7.40 -14.30
C ARG A 82 -0.35 7.09 -13.43
N ALA A 83 -0.55 6.66 -12.18
CA ALA A 83 0.53 6.28 -11.26
C ALA A 83 1.22 4.98 -11.71
N LEU A 84 0.44 4.02 -12.22
CA LEU A 84 0.95 2.73 -12.69
C LEU A 84 1.71 2.85 -14.04
N PHE A 85 1.20 3.72 -14.95
CA PHE A 85 1.75 3.86 -16.31
C PHE A 85 2.73 5.03 -16.46
N ARG A 86 2.97 5.84 -15.42
CA ARG A 86 4.07 6.81 -15.47
C ARG A 86 5.39 6.10 -15.15
N PRO A 87 6.35 6.12 -16.07
CA PRO A 87 7.67 5.54 -15.86
C PRO A 87 8.35 6.30 -14.71
N ASN A 88 8.43 5.66 -13.56
CA ASN A 88 9.23 6.13 -12.44
C ASN A 88 10.22 5.02 -12.10
N GLY A 89 11.48 5.27 -12.42
CA GLY A 89 12.55 4.29 -12.20
C GLY A 89 12.55 3.72 -10.79
N THR A 90 12.32 4.55 -9.76
CA THR A 90 12.31 4.11 -8.36
C THR A 90 11.29 3.01 -8.07
N ILE A 91 10.08 3.10 -8.63
CA ILE A 91 9.07 2.05 -8.43
C ILE A 91 9.41 0.78 -9.20
N ALA A 92 9.92 0.93 -10.43
CA ALA A 92 10.39 -0.22 -11.20
C ALA A 92 11.48 -0.97 -10.42
N TYR A 93 12.42 -0.25 -9.79
CA TYR A 93 13.42 -0.85 -8.92
C TYR A 93 12.80 -1.60 -7.74
N VAL A 94 11.84 -1.02 -7.04
CA VAL A 94 11.16 -1.69 -5.91
C VAL A 94 10.42 -2.94 -6.37
N LEU A 95 9.69 -2.85 -7.49
CA LEU A 95 8.92 -3.98 -8.04
C LEU A 95 9.79 -5.10 -8.60
N ILE A 96 11.04 -4.84 -8.94
CA ILE A 96 11.99 -5.86 -9.37
C ILE A 96 12.80 -6.37 -8.18
N LEU A 97 13.35 -5.47 -7.38
CA LEU A 97 14.27 -5.79 -6.29
C LEU A 97 13.59 -6.58 -5.17
N VAL A 98 12.36 -6.20 -4.78
CA VAL A 98 11.67 -6.87 -3.68
C VAL A 98 11.29 -8.31 -4.04
N PRO A 99 10.63 -8.61 -5.18
CA PRO A 99 10.39 -9.99 -5.58
C PRO A 99 11.68 -10.79 -5.81
N ALA A 100 12.73 -10.15 -6.36
CA ALA A 100 14.03 -10.82 -6.53
C ALA A 100 14.66 -11.18 -5.18
N ALA A 101 14.59 -10.30 -4.19
CA ALA A 101 15.05 -10.57 -2.83
C ALA A 101 14.24 -11.69 -2.16
N LEU A 102 12.92 -11.69 -2.33
CA LEU A 102 12.04 -12.76 -1.83
C LEU A 102 12.35 -14.11 -2.50
N ALA A 103 12.56 -14.11 -3.81
CA ALA A 103 12.97 -15.30 -4.54
C ALA A 103 14.35 -15.80 -4.06
N GLY A 104 15.31 -14.91 -3.88
CA GLY A 104 16.62 -15.22 -3.32
C GLY A 104 16.53 -15.84 -1.93
N LEU A 105 15.65 -15.30 -1.08
CA LEU A 105 15.39 -15.82 0.26
C LEU A 105 14.86 -17.26 0.24
N MET A 106 14.03 -17.60 -0.76
CA MET A 106 13.49 -18.95 -0.92
C MET A 106 14.48 -19.92 -1.58
N LEU A 107 15.30 -19.42 -2.52
CA LEU A 107 16.23 -20.25 -3.28
C LEU A 107 17.52 -20.56 -2.53
N VAL A 108 17.93 -19.71 -1.58
CA VAL A 108 19.15 -19.90 -0.78
C VAL A 108 18.82 -20.67 0.51
N PRO A 109 19.24 -21.96 0.65
CA PRO A 109 18.86 -22.80 1.78
C PRO A 109 19.26 -22.21 3.12
N LYS A 110 20.45 -21.62 3.24
CA LYS A 110 20.94 -20.97 4.47
C LYS A 110 20.09 -19.77 4.88
N ALA A 111 19.62 -18.96 3.94
CA ALA A 111 18.74 -17.84 4.20
C ALA A 111 17.37 -18.34 4.69
N ARG A 112 16.80 -19.33 4.01
CA ARG A 112 15.54 -19.94 4.42
C ARG A 112 15.61 -20.55 5.83
N GLU A 113 16.71 -21.23 6.15
CA GLU A 113 16.95 -21.78 7.47
C GLU A 113 17.09 -20.69 8.55
N LEU A 114 17.82 -19.61 8.26
CA LEU A 114 18.01 -18.48 9.17
C LEU A 114 16.67 -17.84 9.57
N PHE A 115 15.76 -17.67 8.62
CA PHE A 115 14.42 -17.13 8.86
C PHE A 115 13.42 -18.20 9.30
N ARG A 116 13.82 -19.48 9.35
CA ARG A 116 12.96 -20.63 9.61
C ARG A 116 11.73 -20.65 8.71
N PHE A 117 11.94 -20.38 7.42
CA PHE A 117 10.90 -20.44 6.43
C PHE A 117 10.69 -21.86 5.92
N GLY A 118 9.43 -22.26 5.79
CA GLY A 118 9.01 -23.50 5.13
C GLY A 118 8.95 -23.35 3.62
N ASN A 119 8.57 -24.41 2.96
CA ASN A 119 8.29 -24.37 1.53
C ASN A 119 7.07 -23.53 1.26
N LEU A 120 7.18 -22.61 0.30
CA LEU A 120 6.05 -21.84 -0.19
C LEU A 120 5.59 -22.48 -1.50
N HIS A 121 4.35 -22.94 -1.53
CA HIS A 121 3.75 -23.49 -2.73
C HIS A 121 3.24 -22.36 -3.63
N GLY A 122 2.96 -22.68 -4.90
CA GLY A 122 2.45 -21.68 -5.85
C GLY A 122 1.15 -21.03 -5.40
N ASP A 123 0.29 -21.81 -4.75
CA ASP A 123 -1.00 -21.35 -4.22
C ASP A 123 -0.82 -20.35 -3.07
N ASP A 124 0.15 -20.58 -2.20
CA ASP A 124 0.49 -19.68 -1.09
C ASP A 124 1.04 -18.35 -1.61
N LEU A 125 1.89 -18.41 -2.64
CA LEU A 125 2.41 -17.21 -3.29
C LEU A 125 1.30 -16.43 -3.99
N ALA A 126 0.39 -17.13 -4.68
CA ALA A 126 -0.77 -16.51 -5.30
C ALA A 126 -1.68 -15.84 -4.26
N LEU A 127 -1.92 -16.49 -3.11
CA LEU A 127 -2.67 -15.92 -1.99
C LEU A 127 -1.99 -14.67 -1.42
N ALA A 128 -0.67 -14.70 -1.23
CA ALA A 128 0.09 -13.57 -0.73
C ALA A 128 0.00 -12.36 -1.67
N ILE A 129 0.15 -12.58 -2.98
CA ILE A 129 -0.01 -11.54 -4.00
C ILE A 129 -1.46 -11.02 -4.01
N ALA A 130 -2.43 -11.92 -3.97
CA ALA A 130 -3.85 -11.57 -3.95
C ALA A 130 -4.19 -10.70 -2.74
N ALA A 131 -3.67 -11.00 -1.55
CA ALA A 131 -3.88 -10.20 -0.34
C ALA A 131 -3.43 -8.74 -0.55
N GLY A 132 -2.25 -8.51 -1.14
CA GLY A 132 -1.76 -7.16 -1.45
C GLY A 132 -2.62 -6.44 -2.49
N LEU A 133 -3.04 -7.13 -3.56
CA LEU A 133 -3.88 -6.57 -4.61
C LEU A 133 -5.30 -6.24 -4.12
N VAL A 134 -5.91 -7.13 -3.34
CA VAL A 134 -7.26 -6.92 -2.79
C VAL A 134 -7.23 -5.76 -1.80
N LEU A 135 -6.22 -5.67 -0.93
CA LEU A 135 -6.06 -4.54 -0.04
C LEU A 135 -5.94 -3.21 -0.82
N LEU A 136 -5.12 -3.19 -1.87
CA LEU A 136 -4.97 -2.02 -2.73
C LEU A 136 -6.33 -1.60 -3.31
N ILE A 137 -7.09 -2.54 -3.86
CA ILE A 137 -8.42 -2.26 -4.44
C ILE A 137 -9.38 -1.74 -3.37
N VAL A 138 -9.44 -2.40 -2.21
CA VAL A 138 -10.34 -2.01 -1.10
C VAL A 138 -10.02 -0.59 -0.63
N LEU A 139 -8.74 -0.26 -0.42
CA LEU A 139 -8.35 1.07 0.04
C LEU A 139 -8.61 2.16 -1.02
N GLU A 140 -8.45 1.87 -2.30
CA GLU A 140 -8.79 2.80 -3.37
C GLU A 140 -10.30 3.04 -3.48
N LEU A 141 -11.10 1.99 -3.33
CA LEU A 141 -12.55 2.13 -3.30
C LEU A 141 -12.99 2.94 -2.07
N LEU A 142 -12.42 2.64 -0.90
CA LEU A 142 -12.71 3.39 0.33
C LEU A 142 -12.36 4.88 0.17
N LYS A 143 -11.20 5.17 -0.40
CA LYS A 143 -10.76 6.53 -0.69
C LYS A 143 -11.74 7.25 -1.61
N THR A 144 -12.16 6.62 -2.71
CA THR A 144 -13.12 7.22 -3.64
C THR A 144 -14.48 7.46 -3.02
N LEU A 145 -14.94 6.54 -2.14
CA LEU A 145 -16.19 6.70 -1.40
C LEU A 145 -16.13 7.87 -0.41
N ILE A 146 -15.04 7.98 0.36
CA ILE A 146 -14.83 9.08 1.32
C ILE A 146 -14.81 10.42 0.59
N LEU A 147 -14.09 10.51 -0.53
CA LEU A 147 -14.00 11.73 -1.32
C LEU A 147 -15.35 12.09 -1.98
N GLY A 148 -16.07 11.10 -2.49
CA GLY A 148 -17.41 11.27 -3.06
C GLY A 148 -18.44 11.71 -2.02
N ALA A 149 -18.36 11.18 -0.81
CA ALA A 149 -19.20 11.62 0.31
C ALA A 149 -18.89 13.07 0.72
N ALA A 150 -17.61 13.40 0.88
CA ALA A 150 -17.19 14.76 1.25
C ALA A 150 -17.67 15.81 0.24
N SER A 151 -17.65 15.49 -1.05
CA SER A 151 -18.18 16.39 -2.09
C SER A 151 -19.70 16.59 -2.03
N ARG A 152 -20.46 15.55 -1.65
CA ARG A 152 -21.92 15.61 -1.51
C ARG A 152 -22.38 16.42 -0.28
N PHE A 153 -21.62 16.37 0.80
CA PHE A 153 -21.95 17.08 2.02
C PHE A 153 -21.40 18.52 2.07
N GLY A 154 -20.93 19.05 0.95
CA GLY A 154 -20.49 20.45 0.85
C GLY A 154 -19.26 20.79 1.71
N VAL A 155 -18.54 19.78 2.20
CA VAL A 155 -17.28 19.96 2.91
C VAL A 155 -16.20 20.34 1.89
N SER A 156 -16.43 21.47 1.21
CA SER A 156 -15.48 22.12 0.31
C SER A 156 -14.53 23.04 1.05
N GLY A 157 -14.12 22.63 2.25
CA GLY A 157 -13.09 23.33 2.99
C GLY A 157 -11.72 23.18 2.33
N PRO A 158 -10.79 24.12 2.57
CA PRO A 158 -9.43 24.06 2.02
C PRO A 158 -8.70 22.76 2.35
N TYR A 159 -9.14 22.02 3.36
CA TYR A 159 -8.62 20.71 3.75
C TYR A 159 -9.05 19.59 2.80
N ALA A 160 -10.28 19.58 2.30
CA ALA A 160 -10.74 18.60 1.31
C ALA A 160 -9.96 18.75 0.01
N ARG A 161 -9.68 19.96 -0.45
CA ARG A 161 -8.85 20.23 -1.63
C ARG A 161 -7.40 19.75 -1.46
N ARG A 162 -6.83 19.79 -0.24
CA ARG A 162 -5.48 19.26 0.03
C ARG A 162 -5.41 17.74 0.01
N ILE A 163 -6.47 17.05 0.45
CA ILE A 163 -6.55 15.59 0.38
C ILE A 163 -6.77 15.14 -1.07
N ILE A 164 -7.54 15.90 -1.84
CA ILE A 164 -7.93 15.56 -3.23
C ILE A 164 -6.82 15.88 -4.24
N GLY A 165 -5.78 16.66 -3.86
CA GLY A 165 -4.74 17.08 -4.82
C GLY A 165 -5.29 17.99 -5.92
N ALA A 166 -6.48 18.54 -5.76
CA ALA A 166 -7.06 19.54 -6.64
C ALA A 166 -6.40 20.90 -6.36
N GLY A 167 -5.15 21.03 -6.77
CA GLY A 167 -4.47 22.31 -6.90
C GLY A 167 -5.18 23.14 -7.97
N GLY A 168 -5.68 24.30 -7.53
CA GLY A 168 -6.53 25.18 -8.28
C GLY A 168 -6.09 25.48 -9.70
N LYS A 169 -7.06 25.49 -10.55
CA LYS A 169 -7.22 26.49 -11.58
C LYS A 169 -7.97 27.62 -10.88
N ASP A 170 -7.27 28.60 -10.46
CA ASP A 170 -7.80 29.95 -10.28
C ASP A 170 -7.00 30.82 -11.23
N ASP A 171 -7.74 31.45 -12.14
CA ASP A 171 -7.33 32.39 -13.17
C ASP A 171 -6.57 33.58 -12.58
#